data_7ddf63b1ae15f497bb60bfd5a1e05993
#
_entry.id   7ddf63b1ae15f497bb60bfd5a1e05993
#
_cell.length_a   1.000
_cell.length_b   1.000
_cell.length_c   1.000
_cell.angle_alpha   90.00
_cell.angle_beta   90.00
_cell.angle_gamma   90.00
#
_symmetry.space_group_name_H-M   'P 1'
#
loop_
_entity.id
_entity.type
_entity.pdbx_description
1 polymer ?
#
loop_
_entity_poly.entity_id
_entity_poly.type
_entity_poly.pdbx_seq_one_letter_code
_entity_poly.pdbx_strand_id
1 'polypeptide(L)'
;MPIYLHDDDVPDNFKFKDVVAIDCETLGLNPHRDRLCLIQISNGDGNAHLIKIRSEQKNMDSMKKILAPNLCSMLSDRKITKLFHFARFDVAVLYSKYKVLTSPIFCKKCSRMKYIT
;
A
#
# COMPACT_ATOMS: atom_id res chain seq x y z
N MET A 1 6.55 1.43 -20.87
CA MET A 1 5.68 1.52 -19.66
C MET A 1 5.86 2.87 -19.00
N PRO A 2 4.84 3.74 -19.02
CA PRO A 2 4.94 5.01 -18.29
C PRO A 2 5.06 4.80 -16.79
N ILE A 3 5.90 5.62 -16.18
CA ILE A 3 6.12 5.60 -14.73
C ILE A 3 5.82 7.00 -14.21
N TYR A 4 4.95 7.06 -13.18
CA TYR A 4 4.54 8.29 -12.53
C TYR A 4 5.08 8.33 -11.10
N LEU A 5 5.64 9.47 -10.69
CA LEU A 5 6.19 9.64 -9.36
C LEU A 5 5.24 10.50 -8.52
N HIS A 6 5.03 10.07 -7.29
CA HIS A 6 4.21 10.78 -6.30
C HIS A 6 4.98 10.88 -4.99
N ASP A 7 4.65 11.87 -4.18
CA ASP A 7 5.20 12.03 -2.84
C ASP A 7 4.13 11.72 -1.80
N ASP A 8 4.37 10.71 -0.97
CA ASP A 8 3.59 10.30 0.20
C ASP A 8 2.18 9.75 -0.09
N ASP A 9 1.51 10.16 -1.15
CA ASP A 9 0.18 9.69 -1.51
C ASP A 9 -0.04 9.88 -3.01
N VAL A 10 -1.14 9.34 -3.52
CA VAL A 10 -1.61 9.62 -4.88
C VAL A 10 -2.55 10.83 -4.85
N PRO A 11 -2.75 11.52 -5.98
CA PRO A 11 -3.69 12.65 -6.04
C PRO A 11 -5.13 12.23 -5.68
N ASP A 12 -5.92 13.20 -5.21
CA ASP A 12 -7.31 12.96 -4.82
C ASP A 12 -8.17 12.42 -5.97
N ASN A 13 -7.83 12.79 -7.20
CA ASN A 13 -8.56 12.35 -8.39
C ASN A 13 -8.04 11.01 -8.96
N PHE A 14 -7.06 10.39 -8.30
CA PHE A 14 -6.55 9.09 -8.73
C PHE A 14 -7.64 8.02 -8.59
N LYS A 15 -7.86 7.25 -9.66
CA LYS A 15 -8.88 6.20 -9.64
C LYS A 15 -8.21 4.84 -9.59
N PHE A 16 -8.52 4.10 -8.52
CA PHE A 16 -8.10 2.71 -8.39
C PHE A 16 -9.10 1.80 -9.10
N LYS A 17 -8.59 0.77 -9.77
CA LYS A 17 -9.43 -0.27 -10.35
C LYS A 17 -9.74 -1.35 -9.31
N ASP A 18 -10.51 -2.37 -9.73
CA ASP A 18 -10.96 -3.45 -8.83
C ASP A 18 -9.82 -4.31 -8.31
N VAL A 19 -8.70 -4.36 -9.04
CA VAL A 19 -7.49 -5.07 -8.62
C VAL A 19 -6.31 -4.12 -8.76
N VAL A 20 -5.57 -3.95 -7.66
CA VAL A 20 -4.39 -3.10 -7.60
C VAL A 20 -3.19 -3.93 -7.16
N ALA A 21 -2.16 -3.98 -7.98
CA ALA A 21 -0.91 -4.64 -7.62
C ALA A 21 -0.07 -3.69 -6.76
N ILE A 22 0.48 -4.21 -5.67
CA ILE A 22 1.24 -3.40 -4.70
C ILE A 22 2.55 -4.10 -4.36
N ASP A 23 3.62 -3.31 -4.32
CA ASP A 23 4.93 -3.75 -3.86
C ASP A 23 5.53 -2.66 -2.98
N CYS A 24 6.16 -3.03 -1.88
CA CYS A 24 6.75 -2.10 -0.92
C CYS A 24 8.25 -2.31 -0.82
N GLU A 25 8.99 -1.22 -0.67
CA GLU A 25 10.41 -1.27 -0.37
C GLU A 25 10.70 -0.55 0.94
N THR A 26 11.52 -1.18 1.77
CA THR A 26 11.91 -0.70 3.09
C THR A 26 13.43 -0.64 3.21
N LEU A 27 13.92 0.04 4.25
CA LEU A 27 15.37 0.10 4.51
C LEU A 27 15.94 -1.22 5.02
N GLY A 28 15.08 -2.15 5.46
CA GLY A 28 15.53 -3.44 5.99
C GLY A 28 14.42 -4.47 5.98
N LEU A 29 14.62 -5.57 6.69
CA LEU A 29 13.74 -6.74 6.64
C LEU A 29 12.74 -6.82 7.79
N ASN A 30 12.82 -5.90 8.76
CA ASN A 30 11.89 -5.90 9.90
C ASN A 30 10.72 -4.95 9.60
N PRO A 31 9.50 -5.48 9.34
CA PRO A 31 8.37 -4.64 8.93
C PRO A 31 7.85 -3.72 10.04
N HIS A 32 8.23 -3.95 11.30
CA HIS A 32 7.80 -3.14 12.43
C HIS A 32 8.79 -2.03 12.77
N ARG A 33 10.06 -2.21 12.42
CA ARG A 33 11.14 -1.29 12.76
C ARG A 33 11.64 -0.50 11.57
N ASP A 34 11.80 -1.17 10.42
CA ASP A 34 12.49 -0.58 9.29
C ASP A 34 11.54 0.32 8.49
N ARG A 35 12.07 1.46 8.08
CA ARG A 35 11.28 2.50 7.44
C ARG A 35 10.80 2.07 6.06
N LEU A 36 9.50 2.29 5.79
CA LEU A 36 8.93 2.20 4.45
C LEU A 36 9.44 3.37 3.60
N CYS A 37 10.03 3.08 2.46
CA CYS A 37 10.63 4.08 1.58
C CYS A 37 9.86 4.31 0.31
N LEU A 38 9.26 3.26 -0.25
CA LEU A 38 8.64 3.31 -1.56
C LEU A 38 7.49 2.33 -1.63
N ILE A 39 6.39 2.79 -2.24
CA ILE A 39 5.27 1.91 -2.62
C ILE A 39 5.12 2.00 -4.12
N GLN A 40 5.09 0.86 -4.78
CA GLN A 40 4.78 0.77 -6.21
C GLN A 40 3.38 0.20 -6.37
N ILE A 41 2.54 0.88 -7.13
CA ILE A 41 1.20 0.40 -7.43
C ILE A 41 0.95 0.38 -8.93
N SER A 42 0.07 -0.53 -9.36
CA SER A 42 -0.38 -0.61 -10.74
C SER A 42 -1.83 -1.06 -10.79
N ASN A 43 -2.60 -0.41 -11.64
CA ASN A 43 -3.99 -0.80 -11.94
C ASN A 43 -4.08 -1.88 -13.02
N GLY A 44 -2.96 -2.37 -13.53
CA GLY A 44 -2.96 -3.34 -14.62
C GLY A 44 -3.21 -2.70 -16.00
N ASP A 45 -3.01 -1.39 -16.10
CA ASP A 45 -3.25 -0.62 -17.32
C ASP A 45 -1.97 -0.28 -18.08
N GLY A 46 -0.86 -0.92 -17.72
CA GLY A 46 0.46 -0.65 -18.32
C GLY A 46 1.20 0.51 -17.67
N ASN A 47 0.61 1.17 -16.69
CA ASN A 47 1.24 2.28 -15.97
C ASN A 47 1.72 1.81 -14.61
N ALA A 48 2.85 2.36 -14.17
CA ALA A 48 3.36 2.14 -12.81
C ALA A 48 3.39 3.47 -12.06
N HIS A 49 2.97 3.44 -10.81
CA HIS A 49 2.98 4.60 -9.93
C HIS A 49 3.90 4.31 -8.75
N LEU A 50 4.90 5.17 -8.58
CA LEU A 50 5.86 5.06 -7.49
C LEU A 50 5.55 6.15 -6.48
N ILE A 51 5.28 5.76 -5.25
CA ILE A 51 5.00 6.70 -4.17
C ILE A 51 6.20 6.71 -3.24
N LYS A 52 6.95 7.81 -3.25
CA LYS A 52 8.08 8.02 -2.36
C LYS A 52 7.57 8.44 -1.00
N ILE A 53 7.96 7.71 0.03
CA ILE A 53 7.55 7.99 1.39
C ILE A 53 8.61 8.88 2.03
N ARG A 54 8.29 10.15 2.19
CA ARG A 54 9.23 11.14 2.73
C ARG A 54 9.13 11.28 4.24
N SER A 55 7.93 11.07 4.80
CA SER A 55 7.70 11.20 6.23
C SER A 55 8.04 9.90 6.95
N GLU A 56 8.80 10.00 8.04
CA GLU A 56 9.04 8.87 8.93
C GLU A 56 7.91 8.65 9.92
N GLN A 57 6.97 9.58 9.99
CA GLN A 57 5.83 9.49 10.89
C GLN A 57 4.94 8.30 10.54
N LYS A 58 4.28 7.77 11.57
CA LYS A 58 3.27 6.71 11.43
C LYS A 58 1.93 7.26 11.86
N ASN A 59 0.86 6.75 11.27
CA ASN A 59 -0.49 7.07 11.75
C ASN A 59 -0.67 6.53 13.17
N MET A 60 -1.41 7.28 13.97
CA MET A 60 -1.76 6.93 15.33
C MET A 60 -3.24 7.21 15.54
N ASP A 61 -3.85 6.52 16.49
CA ASP A 61 -5.29 6.65 16.75
C ASP A 61 -5.71 8.09 17.10
N SER A 62 -4.80 8.87 17.69
CA SER A 62 -5.08 10.24 18.14
C SER A 62 -4.71 11.31 17.11
N MET A 63 -4.22 10.93 15.92
CA MET A 63 -3.84 11.91 14.89
C MET A 63 -5.07 12.57 14.29
N LYS A 64 -5.04 13.90 14.24
CA LYS A 64 -6.08 14.68 13.56
C LYS A 64 -5.97 14.61 12.04
N LYS A 65 -4.75 14.44 11.53
CA LYS A 65 -4.50 14.36 10.10
C LYS A 65 -3.90 12.98 9.79
N ILE A 66 -4.60 12.25 8.94
CA ILE A 66 -4.16 10.93 8.50
C ILE A 66 -3.15 11.09 7.37
N LEU A 67 -2.01 10.38 7.48
CA LEU A 67 -1.04 10.30 6.40
C LEU A 67 -1.62 9.48 5.24
N ALA A 68 -1.36 9.93 4.01
CA ALA A 68 -1.74 9.22 2.80
C ALA A 68 -3.21 8.76 2.81
N PRO A 69 -4.17 9.69 2.94
CA PRO A 69 -5.58 9.29 3.06
C PRO A 69 -6.09 8.52 1.84
N ASN A 70 -5.62 8.82 0.65
CA ASN A 70 -6.05 8.13 -0.57
C ASN A 70 -5.54 6.69 -0.61
N LEU A 71 -4.28 6.47 -0.26
CA LEU A 71 -3.73 5.13 -0.13
C LEU A 71 -4.45 4.34 0.97
N CYS A 72 -4.66 4.95 2.13
CA CYS A 72 -5.32 4.30 3.25
C CYS A 72 -6.75 3.88 2.89
N SER A 73 -7.48 4.73 2.20
CA SER A 73 -8.84 4.44 1.74
C SER A 73 -8.84 3.23 0.79
N MET A 74 -7.90 3.17 -0.14
CA MET A 74 -7.80 2.04 -1.07
C MET A 74 -7.44 0.76 -0.33
N LEU A 75 -6.49 0.81 0.61
CA LEU A 75 -6.03 -0.38 1.33
C LEU A 75 -7.17 -1.04 2.12
N SER A 76 -8.07 -0.25 2.69
CA SER A 76 -9.20 -0.76 3.47
C SER A 76 -10.47 -0.98 2.66
N ASP A 77 -10.51 -0.59 1.39
CA ASP A 77 -11.69 -0.75 0.54
C ASP A 77 -11.87 -2.20 0.14
N ARG A 78 -12.93 -2.83 0.65
CA ARG A 78 -13.20 -4.24 0.40
C ARG A 78 -13.61 -4.55 -1.03
N LYS A 79 -13.93 -3.54 -1.83
CA LYS A 79 -14.25 -3.67 -3.25
C LYS A 79 -13.00 -3.75 -4.13
N ILE A 80 -11.84 -3.43 -3.57
CA ILE A 80 -10.57 -3.43 -4.30
C ILE A 80 -9.71 -4.56 -3.75
N THR A 81 -9.36 -5.51 -4.62
CA THR A 81 -8.44 -6.58 -4.27
C THR A 81 -7.00 -6.08 -4.43
N LYS A 82 -6.19 -6.27 -3.40
CA LYS A 82 -4.78 -5.89 -3.41
C LYS A 82 -3.95 -7.12 -3.73
N LEU A 83 -3.23 -7.06 -4.84
CA LEU A 83 -2.40 -8.15 -5.33
C LEU A 83 -0.95 -7.94 -4.88
N PHE A 84 -0.41 -8.91 -4.15
CA PHE A 84 0.97 -8.89 -3.68
C PHE A 84 1.73 -10.12 -4.19
N HIS A 85 3.02 -9.97 -4.36
CA HIS A 85 3.89 -11.11 -4.63
C HIS A 85 4.13 -11.93 -3.35
N PHE A 86 4.44 -11.23 -2.25
CA PHE A 86 4.63 -11.84 -0.93
C PHE A 86 3.90 -10.97 0.11
N ALA A 87 2.62 -11.23 0.28
CA ALA A 87 1.70 -10.36 1.01
C ALA A 87 2.07 -10.17 2.48
N ARG A 88 2.61 -11.22 3.13
CA ARG A 88 2.88 -11.20 4.56
C ARG A 88 3.75 -10.01 4.98
N PHE A 89 4.83 -9.77 4.25
CA PHE A 89 5.74 -8.68 4.55
C PHE A 89 5.10 -7.31 4.26
N ASP A 90 4.54 -7.16 3.06
CA ASP A 90 3.99 -5.87 2.62
C ASP A 90 2.80 -5.44 3.47
N VAL A 91 1.90 -6.37 3.82
CA VAL A 91 0.76 -6.09 4.68
C VAL A 91 1.22 -5.62 6.06
N ALA A 92 2.24 -6.26 6.62
CA ALA A 92 2.80 -5.88 7.92
C ALA A 92 3.43 -4.49 7.87
N VAL A 93 4.16 -4.17 6.81
CA VAL A 93 4.79 -2.85 6.61
C VAL A 93 3.72 -1.77 6.52
N LEU A 94 2.69 -2.00 5.70
CA LEU A 94 1.61 -1.03 5.52
C LEU A 94 0.83 -0.80 6.82
N TYR A 95 0.57 -1.86 7.57
CA TYR A 95 -0.07 -1.72 8.88
C TYR A 95 0.80 -0.94 9.86
N SER A 96 2.11 -1.23 9.88
CA SER A 96 3.03 -0.51 10.77
C SER A 96 3.05 0.99 10.48
N LYS A 97 3.03 1.37 9.19
CA LYS A 97 3.09 2.78 8.78
C LYS A 97 1.74 3.48 8.94
N TYR A 98 0.69 2.89 8.42
CA TYR A 98 -0.59 3.58 8.25
C TYR A 98 -1.66 3.17 9.26
N LYS A 99 -1.42 2.09 10.01
CA LYS A 99 -2.38 1.51 10.96
C LYS A 99 -3.70 1.12 10.29
N VAL A 100 -3.60 0.65 9.05
CA VAL A 100 -4.73 0.17 8.24
C VAL A 100 -4.48 -1.27 7.86
N LEU A 101 -5.46 -2.13 8.10
CA LEU A 101 -5.41 -3.52 7.63
C LEU A 101 -5.79 -3.56 6.16
N THR A 102 -4.89 -4.10 5.36
CA THR A 102 -5.10 -4.27 3.92
C THR A 102 -5.99 -5.48 3.67
N SER A 103 -7.16 -5.26 3.03
CA SER A 103 -8.11 -6.34 2.77
C SER A 103 -9.10 -5.93 1.67
N PRO A 104 -9.49 -6.83 0.76
CA PRO A 104 -8.99 -8.20 0.60
C PRO A 104 -7.63 -8.24 -0.10
N ILE A 105 -6.87 -9.30 0.14
CA ILE A 105 -5.57 -9.49 -0.49
C ILE A 105 -5.54 -10.79 -1.29
N PHE A 106 -4.79 -10.76 -2.40
CA PHE A 106 -4.38 -11.95 -3.13
C PHE A 106 -2.87 -12.03 -3.08
N CYS A 107 -2.36 -13.14 -2.54
CA CYS A 107 -0.92 -13.37 -2.44
C CYS A 107 -0.50 -14.27 -3.58
N LYS A 108 0.29 -13.75 -4.52
CA LYS A 108 0.71 -14.48 -5.70
C LYS A 108 1.53 -15.72 -5.33
N LYS A 109 2.37 -15.61 -4.31
CA LYS A 109 3.19 -16.73 -3.84
C LYS A 109 2.36 -17.85 -3.22
N CYS A 110 1.24 -17.50 -2.55
CA CYS A 110 0.32 -18.47 -1.95
C CYS A 110 -0.79 -18.90 -2.91
N SER A 111 -0.97 -18.17 -4.00
CA SER A 111 -1.99 -18.43 -5.05
C SER A 111 -3.40 -18.50 -4.49
N ARG A 112 -3.74 -17.66 -3.51
CA ARG A 112 -5.11 -17.61 -2.98
C ARG A 112 -5.48 -16.26 -2.40
N MET A 113 -6.80 -15.99 -2.45
CA MET A 113 -7.41 -14.81 -1.88
C MET A 113 -7.48 -14.92 -0.35
N LYS A 114 -7.20 -13.81 0.33
CA LYS A 114 -7.33 -13.74 1.78
C LYS A 114 -8.07 -12.48 2.20
N TYR A 115 -8.91 -12.61 3.21
CA TYR A 115 -9.55 -11.50 3.89
C TYR A 115 -8.99 -11.44 5.29
N ILE A 116 -8.53 -10.24 5.68
CA ILE A 116 -8.04 -9.98 7.03
C ILE A 116 -9.16 -9.25 7.78
N THR A 117 -9.60 -9.84 8.85
CA THR A 117 -10.67 -9.29 9.69
C THR A 117 -10.14 -8.77 11.01
#